data_ea0dea4c84f6f55bfce1dc0fdafa3217
#
_entry.id   ea0dea4c84f6f55bfce1dc0fdafa3217
#
_cell.length_a   1.000
_cell.length_b   1.000
_cell.length_c   1.000
_cell.angle_alpha   90.00
_cell.angle_beta   90.00
_cell.angle_gamma   90.00
#
_symmetry.space_group_name_H-M   'P 1'
#
loop_
_entity.id
_entity.type
_entity.pdbx_description
1 polymer ?
#
loop_
_entity_poly.entity_id
_entity_poly.type
_entity_poly.pdbx_seq_one_letter_code
_entity_poly.pdbx_strand_id
1 'polypeptide(L)'
;VISQTKPTVMSHAFSADTANKLTQMMEAVVTKENTNLAINGVQVAVKTGTAQIGNGNTSIDGWVIGFAPADDPKIAVAVVVHNVDLYGSFAAGPIMKAMMQEALAE
;
A
#
# COMPACT_ATOMS: atom_id res chain seq x y z
N VAL A 1 -26.25 11.34 -2.59
CA VAL A 1 -25.61 10.48 -1.56
C VAL A 1 -26.68 9.78 -0.76
N ILE A 2 -26.70 8.46 -0.80
CA ILE A 2 -27.68 7.63 -0.05
C ILE A 2 -27.20 7.46 1.40
N SER A 3 -25.91 7.24 1.61
CA SER A 3 -25.30 7.17 2.93
C SER A 3 -23.82 7.56 2.85
N GLN A 4 -23.29 8.03 3.97
CA GLN A 4 -21.87 8.36 4.09
C GLN A 4 -21.38 7.94 5.47
N THR A 5 -20.36 7.08 5.50
CA THR A 5 -19.75 6.67 6.75
C THR A 5 -18.90 7.81 7.31
N LYS A 6 -19.11 8.12 8.58
CA LYS A 6 -18.27 9.09 9.29
C LYS A 6 -17.06 8.39 9.88
N PRO A 7 -15.86 8.98 9.81
CA PRO A 7 -14.68 8.43 10.48
C PRO A 7 -14.92 8.31 11.98
N THR A 8 -14.63 7.13 12.54
CA THR A 8 -14.69 6.89 13.99
C THR A 8 -13.45 6.15 14.43
N VAL A 9 -12.90 6.54 15.58
CA VAL A 9 -11.75 5.83 16.16
C VAL A 9 -12.25 4.56 16.83
N MET A 10 -11.82 3.41 16.36
CA MET A 10 -12.15 2.11 16.95
C MET A 10 -11.26 1.78 18.14
N SER A 11 -9.96 2.08 18.02
CA SER A 11 -9.00 1.90 19.11
C SER A 11 -7.72 2.69 18.83
N HIS A 12 -6.93 2.93 19.88
CA HIS A 12 -5.55 3.38 19.79
C HIS A 12 -4.65 2.16 19.99
N ALA A 13 -4.44 1.39 18.92
CA ALA A 13 -3.79 0.08 18.98
C ALA A 13 -2.32 0.16 19.41
N PHE A 14 -1.61 1.24 19.05
CA PHE A 14 -0.20 1.46 19.38
C PHE A 14 0.14 2.95 19.40
N SER A 15 1.31 3.27 19.96
CA SER A 15 1.77 4.66 20.12
C SER A 15 2.14 5.32 18.79
N ALA A 16 2.21 6.66 18.80
CA ALA A 16 2.71 7.44 17.66
C ALA A 16 4.16 7.07 17.32
N ASP A 17 5.00 6.80 18.31
CA ASP A 17 6.38 6.35 18.08
C ASP A 17 6.44 5.03 17.30
N THR A 18 5.62 4.06 17.68
CA THR A 18 5.49 2.80 16.94
C THR A 18 4.97 3.02 15.51
N ALA A 19 3.98 3.89 15.34
CA ALA A 19 3.46 4.25 14.02
C ALA A 19 4.55 4.87 13.13
N ASN A 20 5.37 5.75 13.68
CA ASN A 20 6.49 6.37 12.96
C ASN A 20 7.54 5.35 12.54
N LYS A 21 7.85 4.39 13.41
CA LYS A 21 8.79 3.30 13.09
C LYS A 21 8.25 2.40 11.98
N LEU A 22 6.95 2.05 12.02
CA LEU A 22 6.29 1.30 10.95
C LEU A 22 6.35 2.07 9.62
N THR A 23 6.07 3.36 9.64
CA THR A 23 6.15 4.21 8.45
C THR A 23 7.55 4.19 7.85
N GLN A 24 8.60 4.33 8.67
CA GLN A 24 9.99 4.25 8.20
C GLN A 24 10.32 2.90 7.56
N MET A 25 9.84 1.80 8.14
CA MET A 25 10.01 0.46 7.56
C MET A 25 9.27 0.33 6.22
N MET A 26 8.06 0.87 6.11
CA MET A 26 7.27 0.85 4.88
C MET A 26 7.88 1.75 3.79
N GLU A 27 8.50 2.87 4.16
CA GLU A 27 9.28 3.70 3.23
C GLU A 27 10.52 2.95 2.72
N ALA A 28 11.17 2.19 3.58
CA ALA A 28 12.35 1.39 3.22
C ALA A 28 12.01 0.32 2.15
N VAL A 29 10.80 -0.21 2.13
CA VAL A 29 10.33 -1.11 1.06
C VAL A 29 10.46 -0.44 -0.30
N VAL A 30 10.06 0.83 -0.41
CA VAL A 30 10.16 1.58 -1.67
C VAL A 30 11.59 1.97 -2.01
N THR A 31 12.36 2.44 -1.03
CA THR A 31 13.69 2.98 -1.29
C THR A 31 14.77 1.90 -1.48
N LYS A 32 14.57 0.73 -0.91
CA LYS A 32 15.61 -0.32 -0.89
C LYS A 32 15.24 -1.59 -1.65
N GLU A 33 13.97 -1.94 -1.73
CA GLU A 33 13.54 -3.22 -2.29
C GLU A 33 12.73 -3.07 -3.58
N ASN A 34 11.72 -2.22 -3.58
CA ASN A 34 10.77 -2.05 -4.69
C ASN A 34 10.83 -0.62 -5.22
N THR A 35 11.98 -0.23 -5.76
CA THR A 35 12.22 1.13 -6.26
C THR A 35 11.31 1.52 -7.42
N ASN A 36 10.72 0.53 -8.12
CA ASN A 36 9.71 0.74 -9.15
C ASN A 36 8.43 1.40 -8.61
N LEU A 37 8.19 1.34 -7.30
CA LEU A 37 7.04 1.96 -6.64
C LEU A 37 7.30 3.40 -6.22
N ALA A 38 8.51 3.90 -6.38
CA ALA A 38 8.85 5.28 -6.03
C ALA A 38 8.12 6.30 -6.91
N ILE A 39 7.70 7.40 -6.30
CA ILE A 39 7.11 8.56 -6.97
C ILE A 39 8.05 9.74 -6.74
N ASN A 40 8.45 10.41 -7.81
CA ASN A 40 9.37 11.54 -7.76
C ASN A 40 8.83 12.65 -6.84
N GLY A 41 9.66 13.07 -5.88
CA GLY A 41 9.32 14.15 -4.96
C GLY A 41 8.30 13.79 -3.88
N VAL A 42 7.92 12.53 -3.76
CA VAL A 42 6.92 12.06 -2.78
C VAL A 42 7.49 10.91 -1.97
N GLN A 43 7.40 11.00 -0.65
CA GLN A 43 7.68 9.89 0.24
C GLN A 43 6.51 8.91 0.22
N VAL A 44 6.77 7.68 -0.21
CA VAL A 44 5.75 6.63 -0.33
C VAL A 44 6.05 5.52 0.66
N ALA A 45 5.06 5.14 1.45
CA ALA A 45 5.13 4.02 2.38
C ALA A 45 4.27 2.87 1.85
N VAL A 46 4.87 1.67 1.73
CA VAL A 46 4.26 0.53 1.06
C VAL A 46 4.51 -0.77 1.83
N LYS A 47 3.57 -1.70 1.75
CA LYS A 47 3.78 -3.11 2.10
C LYS A 47 3.21 -3.99 1.00
N THR A 48 4.03 -4.87 0.49
CA THR A 48 3.63 -5.86 -0.52
C THR A 48 3.21 -7.17 0.14
N GLY A 49 2.41 -7.93 -0.57
CA GLY A 49 1.98 -9.25 -0.13
C GLY A 49 1.78 -10.20 -1.31
N THR A 50 2.06 -11.47 -1.09
CA THR A 50 1.85 -12.53 -2.06
C THR A 50 1.12 -13.65 -1.32
N ALA A 51 -0.20 -13.73 -1.52
CA ALA A 51 -1.04 -14.69 -0.84
C ALA A 51 -1.26 -15.91 -1.70
N GLN A 52 -0.88 -17.07 -1.21
CA GLN A 52 -1.17 -18.34 -1.88
C GLN A 52 -2.65 -18.67 -1.72
N ILE A 53 -3.28 -19.07 -2.82
CA ILE A 53 -4.71 -19.37 -2.88
C ILE A 53 -4.95 -20.72 -3.58
N GLY A 54 -6.14 -21.27 -3.33
CA GLY A 54 -6.58 -22.53 -3.94
C GLY A 54 -6.00 -23.77 -3.26
N ASN A 55 -6.54 -24.92 -3.66
CA ASN A 55 -6.07 -26.22 -3.20
C ASN A 55 -4.69 -26.51 -3.80
N GLY A 56 -3.72 -26.78 -2.94
CA GLY A 56 -2.36 -27.07 -3.37
C GLY A 56 -1.49 -25.83 -3.63
N ASN A 57 -1.95 -24.62 -3.29
CA ASN A 57 -1.22 -23.37 -3.44
C ASN A 57 -0.69 -23.13 -4.86
N THR A 58 -1.54 -23.39 -5.85
CA THR A 58 -1.20 -23.34 -7.28
C THR A 58 -1.33 -21.94 -7.88
N SER A 59 -1.96 -21.02 -7.16
CA SER A 59 -2.19 -19.64 -7.60
C SER A 59 -1.87 -18.67 -6.49
N ILE A 60 -1.64 -17.43 -6.85
CA ILE A 60 -1.36 -16.37 -5.90
C ILE A 60 -2.22 -15.13 -6.15
N ASP A 61 -2.54 -14.40 -5.07
CA ASP A 61 -3.05 -13.05 -5.12
C ASP A 61 -1.91 -12.08 -4.83
N GLY A 62 -1.66 -11.16 -5.74
CA GLY A 62 -0.67 -10.11 -5.57
C GLY A 62 -1.28 -8.90 -4.87
N TRP A 63 -0.81 -8.60 -3.66
CA TRP A 63 -1.31 -7.50 -2.83
C TRP A 63 -0.29 -6.38 -2.70
N VAL A 64 -0.79 -5.17 -2.61
CA VAL A 64 -0.04 -4.03 -2.11
C VAL A 64 -0.97 -3.09 -1.34
N ILE A 65 -0.48 -2.59 -0.22
CA ILE A 65 -1.09 -1.49 0.52
C ILE A 65 -0.07 -0.38 0.65
N GLY A 66 -0.53 0.85 0.70
CA GLY A 66 0.37 1.97 0.89
C GLY A 66 -0.35 3.28 1.13
N PHE A 67 0.42 4.28 1.51
CA PHE A 67 -0.06 5.64 1.69
C PHE A 67 1.01 6.65 1.29
N ALA A 68 0.57 7.84 0.93
CA ALA A 68 1.45 8.92 0.50
C ALA A 68 0.79 10.30 0.71
N PRO A 69 1.57 11.38 0.92
CA PRO A 69 2.98 11.34 1.36
C PRO A 69 3.12 10.67 2.72
N ALA A 70 4.24 10.01 2.99
CA ALA A 70 4.40 9.24 4.23
C ALA A 70 4.46 10.12 5.49
N ASP A 71 4.93 11.35 5.36
CA ASP A 71 5.05 12.33 6.46
C ASP A 71 3.74 13.06 6.75
N ASP A 72 2.85 13.20 5.77
CA ASP A 72 1.53 13.82 5.92
C ASP A 72 0.54 13.16 4.95
N PRO A 73 0.04 11.95 5.28
CA PRO A 73 -0.74 11.15 4.36
C PRO A 73 -2.02 11.85 3.85
N LYS A 74 -2.18 11.87 2.55
CA LYS A 74 -3.35 12.40 1.85
C LYS A 74 -4.18 11.29 1.21
N ILE A 75 -3.53 10.16 0.87
CA ILE A 75 -4.20 9.01 0.27
C ILE A 75 -3.66 7.70 0.84
N ALA A 76 -4.54 6.77 1.10
CA ALA A 76 -4.22 5.37 1.38
C ALA A 76 -4.87 4.51 0.30
N VAL A 77 -4.13 3.52 -0.19
CA VAL A 77 -4.56 2.65 -1.29
C VAL A 77 -4.29 1.19 -0.92
N ALA A 78 -5.24 0.33 -1.25
CA ALA A 78 -5.05 -1.11 -1.20
C ALA A 78 -5.44 -1.69 -2.55
N VAL A 79 -4.58 -2.52 -3.13
CA VAL A 79 -4.81 -3.17 -4.42
C VAL A 79 -4.54 -4.65 -4.27
N VAL A 80 -5.44 -5.46 -4.82
CA VAL A 80 -5.23 -6.89 -5.01
C VAL A 80 -5.43 -7.24 -6.48
N VAL A 81 -4.53 -8.05 -7.02
CA VAL A 81 -4.71 -8.68 -8.33
C VAL A 81 -4.83 -10.18 -8.11
N HIS A 82 -6.01 -10.70 -8.42
CA HIS A 82 -6.37 -12.09 -8.16
C HIS A 82 -5.80 -13.02 -9.20
N ASN A 83 -5.30 -14.17 -8.75
CA ASN A 83 -4.89 -15.28 -9.59
C ASN A 83 -3.81 -14.90 -10.60
N VAL A 84 -2.68 -14.42 -10.11
CA VAL A 84 -1.53 -14.00 -10.92
C VAL A 84 -0.30 -14.87 -10.62
N ASP A 85 0.67 -14.82 -11.54
CA ASP A 85 1.97 -15.51 -11.41
C ASP A 85 3.09 -14.54 -11.00
N LEU A 86 2.73 -13.34 -10.56
CA LEU A 86 3.68 -12.27 -10.20
C LEU A 86 3.55 -11.91 -8.72
N TYR A 87 4.68 -11.53 -8.12
CA TYR A 87 4.69 -10.94 -6.78
C TYR A 87 3.87 -9.65 -6.73
N GLY A 88 3.31 -9.34 -5.56
CA GLY A 88 2.46 -8.17 -5.34
C GLY A 88 3.08 -6.85 -5.81
N SER A 89 4.40 -6.68 -5.66
CA SER A 89 5.11 -5.49 -6.13
C SER A 89 5.02 -5.28 -7.65
N PHE A 90 4.96 -6.36 -8.43
CA PHE A 90 4.87 -6.30 -9.90
C PHE A 90 3.43 -6.37 -10.41
N ALA A 91 2.56 -7.10 -9.73
CA ALA A 91 1.16 -7.24 -10.14
C ALA A 91 0.31 -6.03 -9.71
N ALA A 92 0.34 -5.69 -8.43
CA ALA A 92 -0.50 -4.65 -7.83
C ALA A 92 0.20 -3.29 -7.70
N GLY A 93 1.52 -3.28 -7.58
CA GLY A 93 2.33 -2.08 -7.36
C GLY A 93 2.14 -0.97 -8.40
N PRO A 94 2.23 -1.25 -9.71
CA PRO A 94 2.03 -0.24 -10.74
C PRO A 94 0.64 0.40 -10.72
N ILE A 95 -0.38 -0.38 -10.36
CA ILE A 95 -1.76 0.12 -10.21
C ILE A 95 -1.83 1.10 -9.05
N MET A 96 -1.31 0.70 -7.88
CA MET A 96 -1.26 1.58 -6.71
C MET A 96 -0.51 2.88 -6.99
N LYS A 97 0.65 2.79 -7.65
CA LYS A 97 1.46 3.95 -8.00
C LYS A 97 0.69 4.93 -8.89
N ALA A 98 0.01 4.43 -9.93
CA ALA A 98 -0.80 5.26 -10.82
C ALA A 98 -1.94 5.94 -10.07
N MET A 99 -2.62 5.23 -9.18
CA MET A 99 -3.69 5.79 -8.35
C MET A 99 -3.19 6.88 -7.42
N MET A 100 -2.03 6.67 -6.79
CA MET A 100 -1.42 7.69 -5.91
C MET A 100 -0.99 8.93 -6.69
N GLN A 101 -0.38 8.75 -7.85
CA GLN A 101 0.05 9.86 -8.72
C GLN A 101 -1.15 10.73 -9.14
N GLU A 102 -2.24 10.11 -9.54
CA GLU A 102 -3.46 10.82 -9.93
C GLU A 102 -4.07 11.57 -8.74
N ALA A 103 -4.21 10.90 -7.59
CA ALA A 103 -4.81 11.51 -6.41
C ALA A 103 -3.97 12.66 -5.85
N LEU A 104 -2.65 12.59 -5.93
CA LEU A 104 -1.74 13.64 -5.43
C LEU A 104 -1.57 14.79 -6.42
N ALA A 105 -1.95 14.62 -7.69
CA ALA A 105 -1.92 15.66 -8.70
C ALA A 105 -3.11 16.64 -8.55
N GLU A 106 -4.16 16.23 -7.87
CA GLU A 106 -5.31 17.09 -7.58
C GLU A 106 -4.99 18.04 -6.39
#